data_683e2afea9c1cba02240008c9f770598
#
_entry.id   683e2afea9c1cba02240008c9f770598
#
_cell.length_a   1.000
_cell.length_b   1.000
_cell.length_c   1.000
_cell.angle_alpha   90.00
_cell.angle_beta   90.00
_cell.angle_gamma   90.00
#
_symmetry.space_group_name_H-M   'P 1'
#
loop_
_entity.id
_entity.type
_entity.pdbx_description
1 polymer ?
#
loop_
_entity_poly.entity_id
_entity_poly.type
_entity_poly.pdbx_seq_one_letter_code
_entity_poly.pdbx_strand_id
1 'polypeptide(L)'
;MAESKDPAPEKVRVGLEARSYDIQIGQGLLSNIPALFPHVSKTTLLFIVCDEHLKTQASLISKVFHNLGINVAEVVLPSGENQKCLDSASKLFDQLVNARADRKTMVLALGGGVVGDLAGFVAATYNRGLNLFMVPTTLLSMVDSSVGGKVGINHPMGKNLIGAFHQPVGVAIDINVLNSLPDREFRSGLAEVVKYGMILDAGLFGFLEANAAGILAREPGLLVKIIKRSCE
;
A
#
# COMPACT_ATOMS: atom_id res chain seq x y z
N MET A 1 -12.77 -30.85 -8.16
CA MET A 1 -12.72 -29.37 -8.15
C MET A 1 -11.28 -28.99 -8.49
N ALA A 2 -11.04 -28.43 -9.66
CA ALA A 2 -9.71 -27.99 -10.04
C ALA A 2 -9.34 -26.77 -9.19
N GLU A 3 -8.26 -26.89 -8.41
CA GLU A 3 -7.61 -25.74 -7.82
C GLU A 3 -7.14 -24.83 -8.96
N SER A 4 -7.81 -23.71 -9.16
CA SER A 4 -7.26 -22.64 -9.99
C SER A 4 -6.04 -22.11 -9.23
N LYS A 5 -4.87 -22.58 -9.56
CA LYS A 5 -3.62 -21.96 -9.09
C LYS A 5 -3.56 -20.57 -9.74
N ASP A 6 -3.89 -19.55 -8.98
CA ASP A 6 -3.55 -18.19 -9.39
C ASP A 6 -2.04 -18.15 -9.74
N PRO A 7 -1.65 -17.45 -10.80
CA PRO A 7 -0.25 -17.35 -11.16
C PRO A 7 0.55 -16.78 -9.98
N ALA A 8 1.78 -17.27 -9.82
CA ALA A 8 2.67 -16.74 -8.78
C ALA A 8 2.78 -15.22 -8.91
N PRO A 9 2.82 -14.48 -7.78
CA PRO A 9 2.91 -13.02 -7.83
C PRO A 9 4.19 -12.56 -8.53
N GLU A 10 4.06 -11.50 -9.31
CA GLU A 10 5.21 -10.81 -9.88
C GLU A 10 5.95 -10.05 -8.76
N LYS A 11 7.26 -9.93 -8.90
CA LYS A 11 8.13 -9.34 -7.90
C LYS A 11 9.00 -8.26 -8.50
N VAL A 12 9.03 -7.09 -7.87
CA VAL A 12 9.98 -6.01 -8.14
C VAL A 12 10.84 -5.81 -6.91
N ARG A 13 12.15 -5.81 -7.08
CA ARG A 13 13.11 -5.58 -6.00
C ARG A 13 13.52 -4.12 -5.96
N VAL A 14 13.28 -3.44 -4.86
CA VAL A 14 13.82 -2.10 -4.59
C VAL A 14 15.17 -2.24 -3.89
N GLY A 15 16.24 -1.93 -4.62
CA GLY A 15 17.63 -2.11 -4.17
C GLY A 15 18.12 -0.90 -3.37
N LEU A 16 18.17 -1.01 -2.04
CA LEU A 16 18.62 0.04 -1.10
C LEU A 16 19.59 -0.54 -0.07
N GLU A 17 20.47 -1.44 -0.49
CA GLU A 17 21.41 -2.15 0.39
C GLU A 17 20.70 -2.84 1.56
N ALA A 18 21.01 -2.49 2.81
CA ALA A 18 20.38 -3.05 4.00
C ALA A 18 18.90 -2.72 4.18
N ARG A 19 18.40 -1.70 3.47
CA ARG A 19 17.00 -1.28 3.46
C ARG A 19 16.21 -1.77 2.25
N SER A 20 16.78 -2.68 1.47
CA SER A 20 16.12 -3.24 0.29
C SER A 20 14.85 -4.00 0.67
N TYR A 21 13.81 -3.85 -0.12
CA TYR A 21 12.53 -4.53 0.09
C TYR A 21 11.94 -5.04 -1.23
N ASP A 22 10.91 -5.85 -1.13
CA ASP A 22 10.22 -6.40 -2.27
C ASP A 22 8.83 -5.79 -2.41
N ILE A 23 8.44 -5.53 -3.64
CA ILE A 23 7.07 -5.24 -4.05
C ILE A 23 6.54 -6.52 -4.68
N GLN A 24 5.46 -7.08 -4.17
CA GLN A 24 4.79 -8.25 -4.76
C GLN A 24 3.44 -7.83 -5.33
N ILE A 25 3.16 -8.25 -6.56
CA ILE A 25 2.02 -7.81 -7.37
C ILE A 25 1.28 -9.05 -7.86
N GLY A 26 -0.01 -9.18 -7.55
CA GLY A 26 -0.79 -10.34 -7.97
C GLY A 26 -2.23 -10.29 -7.49
N GLN A 27 -2.89 -11.44 -7.50
CA GLN A 27 -4.26 -11.62 -7.04
C GLN A 27 -4.28 -12.38 -5.71
N GLY A 28 -5.22 -12.03 -4.80
CA GLY A 28 -5.44 -12.76 -3.56
C GLY A 28 -4.30 -12.68 -2.55
N LEU A 29 -3.43 -11.66 -2.62
CA LEU A 29 -2.23 -11.57 -1.78
C LEU A 29 -2.56 -11.29 -0.31
N LEU A 30 -3.68 -10.62 -0.01
CA LEU A 30 -4.01 -10.17 1.35
C LEU A 30 -4.13 -11.32 2.35
N SER A 31 -4.58 -12.48 1.90
CA SER A 31 -4.67 -13.70 2.74
C SER A 31 -3.33 -14.41 2.93
N ASN A 32 -2.29 -13.99 2.23
CA ASN A 32 -1.01 -14.69 2.17
C ASN A 32 0.21 -13.81 2.51
N ILE A 33 -0.01 -12.61 3.05
CA ILE A 33 1.06 -11.65 3.38
C ILE A 33 2.19 -12.30 4.19
N PRO A 34 1.94 -13.08 5.27
CA PRO A 34 3.03 -13.66 6.05
C PRO A 34 3.89 -14.69 5.28
N ALA A 35 3.31 -15.42 4.35
CA ALA A 35 4.06 -16.37 3.52
C ALA A 35 4.89 -15.66 2.46
N LEU A 36 4.36 -14.58 1.88
CA LEU A 36 5.05 -13.76 0.89
C LEU A 36 6.17 -12.91 1.49
N PHE A 37 5.99 -12.51 2.75
CA PHE A 37 6.92 -11.65 3.51
C PHE A 37 7.18 -12.24 4.90
N PRO A 38 7.99 -13.31 5.03
CA PRO A 38 8.15 -14.05 6.28
C PRO A 38 8.65 -13.19 7.46
N HIS A 39 9.34 -12.08 7.18
CA HIS A 39 9.85 -11.18 8.22
C HIS A 39 8.74 -10.42 8.97
N VAL A 40 7.54 -10.24 8.37
CA VAL A 40 6.42 -9.56 9.04
C VAL A 40 5.83 -10.39 10.18
N SER A 41 6.04 -11.71 10.19
CA SER A 41 5.59 -12.59 11.28
C SER A 41 6.40 -12.45 12.57
N LYS A 42 7.46 -11.64 12.58
CA LYS A 42 8.29 -11.36 13.75
C LYS A 42 7.83 -10.14 14.55
N THR A 43 6.75 -9.50 14.14
CA THR A 43 6.19 -8.35 14.85
C THR A 43 5.51 -8.76 16.16
N THR A 44 5.53 -7.90 17.16
CA THR A 44 4.80 -8.09 18.44
C THR A 44 3.37 -7.62 18.35
N LEU A 45 3.12 -6.62 17.53
CA LEU A 45 1.83 -6.01 17.27
C LEU A 45 1.74 -5.59 15.80
N LEU A 46 0.68 -5.97 15.11
CA LEU A 46 0.30 -5.40 13.83
C LEU A 46 -0.69 -4.25 14.06
N PHE A 47 -0.30 -3.04 13.69
CA PHE A 47 -1.14 -1.85 13.78
C PHE A 47 -1.63 -1.50 12.38
N ILE A 48 -2.88 -1.84 12.07
CA ILE A 48 -3.50 -1.61 10.76
C ILE A 48 -4.17 -0.23 10.76
N VAL A 49 -3.77 0.61 9.81
CA VAL A 49 -4.46 1.85 9.48
C VAL A 49 -5.14 1.66 8.14
N CYS A 50 -6.46 1.74 8.09
CA CYS A 50 -7.22 1.51 6.86
C CYS A 50 -8.26 2.59 6.57
N ASP A 51 -8.61 2.74 5.29
CA ASP A 51 -9.75 3.52 4.85
C ASP A 51 -11.07 2.83 5.24
N GLU A 52 -12.11 3.61 5.50
CA GLU A 52 -13.42 3.10 5.94
C GLU A 52 -14.08 2.12 4.95
N HIS A 53 -13.74 2.19 3.67
CA HIS A 53 -14.25 1.29 2.63
C HIS A 53 -13.52 -0.07 2.60
N LEU A 54 -12.44 -0.23 3.38
CA LEU A 54 -11.54 -1.40 3.35
C LEU A 54 -11.64 -2.26 4.62
N LYS A 55 -12.70 -2.12 5.41
CA LYS A 55 -12.89 -2.88 6.66
C LYS A 55 -12.89 -4.40 6.45
N THR A 56 -13.46 -4.87 5.35
CA THR A 56 -13.47 -6.31 5.02
C THR A 56 -12.06 -6.82 4.77
N GLN A 57 -11.25 -6.07 4.03
CA GLN A 57 -9.87 -6.41 3.73
C GLN A 57 -8.99 -6.34 5.00
N ALA A 58 -9.20 -5.31 5.84
CA ALA A 58 -8.53 -5.21 7.14
C ALA A 58 -8.84 -6.44 8.02
N SER A 59 -10.13 -6.81 8.14
CA SER A 59 -10.53 -7.99 8.90
C SER A 59 -9.95 -9.31 8.35
N LEU A 60 -9.78 -9.42 7.03
CA LEU A 60 -9.12 -10.57 6.41
C LEU A 60 -7.65 -10.65 6.86
N ILE A 61 -6.92 -9.54 6.76
CA ILE A 61 -5.51 -9.46 7.18
C ILE A 61 -5.41 -9.75 8.69
N SER A 62 -6.26 -9.13 9.50
CA SER A 62 -6.28 -9.35 10.96
C SER A 62 -6.43 -10.82 11.33
N LYS A 63 -7.36 -11.54 10.70
CA LYS A 63 -7.55 -12.98 10.93
C LYS A 63 -6.28 -13.77 10.61
N VAL A 64 -5.60 -13.45 9.52
CA VAL A 64 -4.35 -14.13 9.13
C VAL A 64 -3.29 -13.97 10.21
N PHE A 65 -3.10 -12.76 10.74
CA PHE A 65 -2.11 -12.49 11.77
C PHE A 65 -2.50 -13.03 13.14
N HIS A 66 -3.78 -12.98 13.51
CA HIS A 66 -4.28 -13.63 14.74
C HIS A 66 -4.05 -15.15 14.74
N ASN A 67 -4.20 -15.81 13.60
CA ASN A 67 -3.90 -17.24 13.46
C ASN A 67 -2.42 -17.57 13.69
N LEU A 68 -1.54 -16.58 13.56
CA LEU A 68 -0.10 -16.71 13.89
C LEU A 68 0.21 -16.31 15.34
N GLY A 69 -0.80 -15.99 16.14
CA GLY A 69 -0.63 -15.55 17.53
C GLY A 69 -0.13 -14.09 17.67
N ILE A 70 -0.23 -13.28 16.61
CA ILE A 70 0.19 -11.87 16.63
C ILE A 70 -1.00 -11.01 17.06
N ASN A 71 -0.77 -10.10 18.00
CA ASN A 71 -1.77 -9.10 18.37
C ASN A 71 -2.01 -8.14 17.22
N VAL A 72 -3.28 -7.75 17.02
CA VAL A 72 -3.66 -6.79 15.99
C VAL A 72 -4.49 -5.67 16.59
N ALA A 73 -4.17 -4.45 16.21
CA ALA A 73 -4.98 -3.27 16.48
C ALA A 73 -5.36 -2.62 15.14
N GLU A 74 -6.64 -2.29 14.98
CA GLU A 74 -7.17 -1.70 13.75
C GLU A 74 -7.66 -0.29 14.00
N VAL A 75 -7.27 0.65 13.14
CA VAL A 75 -7.79 2.01 13.11
C VAL A 75 -8.36 2.30 11.74
N VAL A 76 -9.63 2.69 11.73
CA VAL A 76 -10.35 3.06 10.52
C VAL A 76 -10.37 4.57 10.39
N LEU A 77 -9.88 5.08 9.28
CA LEU A 77 -9.91 6.49 8.93
C LEU A 77 -11.10 6.79 8.01
N PRO A 78 -11.79 7.90 8.20
CA PRO A 78 -12.70 8.43 7.19
C PRO A 78 -11.95 8.70 5.89
N SER A 79 -12.64 8.57 4.77
CA SER A 79 -12.07 8.89 3.46
C SER A 79 -11.86 10.39 3.26
N GLY A 80 -10.86 10.76 2.49
CA GLY A 80 -10.63 12.12 2.03
C GLY A 80 -9.27 12.71 2.39
N GLU A 81 -8.82 13.63 1.56
CA GLU A 81 -7.51 14.30 1.67
C GLU A 81 -7.35 15.11 2.98
N ASN A 82 -8.45 15.54 3.59
CA ASN A 82 -8.48 16.25 4.87
C ASN A 82 -7.99 15.39 6.04
N GLN A 83 -7.98 14.07 5.90
CA GLN A 83 -7.41 13.17 6.90
C GLN A 83 -5.87 13.21 6.93
N LYS A 84 -5.23 13.70 5.89
CA LYS A 84 -3.77 13.79 5.79
C LYS A 84 -3.25 15.03 6.53
N CYS A 85 -3.43 15.08 7.85
CA CYS A 85 -3.13 16.24 8.69
C CYS A 85 -2.55 15.83 10.06
N LEU A 86 -2.04 16.81 10.80
CA LEU A 86 -1.41 16.61 12.11
C LEU A 86 -2.39 16.07 13.16
N ASP A 87 -3.65 16.51 13.12
CA ASP A 87 -4.69 16.06 14.07
C ASP A 87 -4.96 14.56 13.90
N SER A 88 -5.02 14.08 12.67
CA SER A 88 -5.18 12.64 12.40
C SER A 88 -3.93 11.86 12.81
N ALA A 89 -2.73 12.40 12.60
CA ALA A 89 -1.50 11.79 13.08
C ALA A 89 -1.47 11.70 14.60
N SER A 90 -1.88 12.76 15.31
CA SER A 90 -1.97 12.76 16.77
C SER A 90 -2.90 11.67 17.29
N LYS A 91 -4.08 11.51 16.69
CA LYS A 91 -5.01 10.43 17.04
C LYS A 91 -4.40 9.04 16.82
N LEU A 92 -3.64 8.84 15.76
CA LEU A 92 -2.94 7.58 15.51
C LEU A 92 -1.83 7.33 16.54
N PHE A 93 -1.11 8.36 16.99
CA PHE A 93 -0.14 8.23 18.10
C PHE A 93 -0.83 7.79 19.39
N ASP A 94 -1.98 8.37 19.75
CA ASP A 94 -2.75 7.96 20.92
C ASP A 94 -3.19 6.49 20.84
N GLN A 95 -3.62 6.05 19.66
CA GLN A 95 -3.99 4.64 19.44
C GLN A 95 -2.78 3.70 19.56
N LEU A 96 -1.60 4.07 19.06
CA LEU A 96 -0.37 3.31 19.24
C LEU A 96 0.03 3.19 20.71
N VAL A 97 -0.08 4.28 21.48
CA VAL A 97 0.17 4.28 22.93
C VAL A 97 -0.80 3.35 23.65
N ASN A 98 -2.10 3.47 23.36
CA ASN A 98 -3.14 2.64 23.95
C ASN A 98 -2.96 1.15 23.63
N ALA A 99 -2.51 0.84 22.41
CA ALA A 99 -2.17 -0.52 21.97
C ALA A 99 -0.84 -1.04 22.54
N ARG A 100 -0.13 -0.24 23.36
CA ARG A 100 1.20 -0.55 23.91
C ARG A 100 2.23 -0.89 22.82
N ALA A 101 2.20 -0.15 21.73
CA ALA A 101 3.13 -0.34 20.62
C ALA A 101 4.59 -0.16 21.06
N ASP A 102 5.40 -1.15 20.75
CA ASP A 102 6.83 -1.17 20.99
C ASP A 102 7.66 -1.02 19.69
N ARG A 103 8.98 -1.11 19.76
CA ARG A 103 9.87 -0.99 18.60
C ARG A 103 9.75 -2.14 17.58
N LYS A 104 9.09 -3.24 17.94
CA LYS A 104 8.85 -4.38 17.06
C LYS A 104 7.44 -4.33 16.47
N THR A 105 6.65 -3.32 16.81
CA THR A 105 5.35 -3.07 16.19
C THR A 105 5.52 -2.77 14.71
N MET A 106 4.65 -3.32 13.89
CA MET A 106 4.56 -3.01 12.46
C MET A 106 3.31 -2.19 12.18
N VAL A 107 3.48 -1.06 11.52
CA VAL A 107 2.37 -0.28 10.98
C VAL A 107 2.06 -0.81 9.57
N LEU A 108 0.83 -1.25 9.34
CA LEU A 108 0.34 -1.67 8.04
C LEU A 108 -0.62 -0.61 7.51
N ALA A 109 -0.25 0.01 6.39
CA ALA A 109 -1.06 1.01 5.71
C ALA A 109 -1.91 0.33 4.61
N LEU A 110 -3.22 0.20 4.83
CA LEU A 110 -4.16 -0.39 3.88
C LEU A 110 -5.04 0.71 3.29
N GLY A 111 -4.70 1.20 2.10
CA GLY A 111 -5.46 2.31 1.51
C GLY A 111 -4.83 2.97 0.29
N GLY A 112 -5.39 4.08 -0.11
CA GLY A 112 -4.82 4.97 -1.12
C GLY A 112 -3.65 5.81 -0.57
N GLY A 113 -3.20 6.79 -1.35
CA GLY A 113 -2.08 7.66 -0.98
C GLY A 113 -2.26 8.39 0.34
N VAL A 114 -3.49 8.81 0.69
CA VAL A 114 -3.78 9.50 1.97
C VAL A 114 -3.42 8.60 3.16
N VAL A 115 -3.89 7.35 3.14
CA VAL A 115 -3.62 6.39 4.22
C VAL A 115 -2.14 6.01 4.25
N GLY A 116 -1.55 5.75 3.08
CA GLY A 116 -0.13 5.40 2.96
C GLY A 116 0.78 6.48 3.52
N ASP A 117 0.55 7.73 3.13
CA ASP A 117 1.33 8.88 3.55
C ASP A 117 1.18 9.17 5.05
N LEU A 118 -0.06 9.18 5.56
CA LEU A 118 -0.34 9.46 6.97
C LEU A 118 0.20 8.34 7.88
N ALA A 119 -0.12 7.08 7.59
CA ALA A 119 0.36 5.94 8.38
C ALA A 119 1.88 5.80 8.30
N GLY A 120 2.47 6.07 7.13
CA GLY A 120 3.91 6.11 6.95
C GLY A 120 4.58 7.22 7.74
N PHE A 121 4.00 8.43 7.79
CA PHE A 121 4.49 9.53 8.63
C PHE A 121 4.45 9.15 10.12
N VAL A 122 3.35 8.55 10.57
CA VAL A 122 3.22 8.06 11.94
C VAL A 122 4.25 6.97 12.24
N ALA A 123 4.45 6.01 11.33
CA ALA A 123 5.49 4.99 11.47
C ALA A 123 6.89 5.58 11.55
N ALA A 124 7.20 6.59 10.72
CA ALA A 124 8.50 7.25 10.70
C ALA A 124 8.84 8.01 11.99
N THR A 125 7.82 8.52 12.69
CA THR A 125 8.01 9.43 13.82
C THR A 125 7.77 8.80 15.18
N TYR A 126 6.85 7.84 15.30
CA TYR A 126 6.58 7.14 16.55
C TYR A 126 7.80 6.31 16.98
N ASN A 127 8.18 6.42 18.22
CA ASN A 127 9.32 5.68 18.83
C ASN A 127 10.65 5.82 18.04
N ARG A 128 10.82 6.87 17.24
CA ARG A 128 11.92 7.16 16.31
C ARG A 128 11.99 6.21 15.13
N GLY A 129 10.87 5.60 14.76
CA GLY A 129 10.70 4.73 13.60
C GLY A 129 10.19 3.35 13.97
N LEU A 130 9.06 2.98 13.38
CA LEU A 130 8.49 1.64 13.37
C LEU A 130 8.61 1.06 11.96
N ASN A 131 8.57 -0.27 11.84
CA ASN A 131 8.45 -0.90 10.54
C ASN A 131 7.13 -0.50 9.85
N LEU A 132 7.21 -0.15 8.58
CA LEU A 132 6.07 0.18 7.73
C LEU A 132 5.87 -0.93 6.70
N PHE A 133 4.64 -1.41 6.54
CA PHE A 133 4.25 -2.31 5.48
C PHE A 133 3.11 -1.68 4.68
N MET A 134 3.24 -1.66 3.36
CA MET A 134 2.27 -0.98 2.48
C MET A 134 1.36 -1.99 1.78
N VAL A 135 0.07 -1.71 1.79
CA VAL A 135 -0.97 -2.41 1.00
C VAL A 135 -1.77 -1.35 0.24
N PRO A 136 -1.23 -0.86 -0.88
CA PRO A 136 -1.90 0.16 -1.68
C PRO A 136 -3.17 -0.39 -2.34
N THR A 137 -4.25 0.39 -2.36
CA THR A 137 -5.58 -0.06 -2.83
C THR A 137 -6.18 0.80 -3.93
N THR A 138 -5.52 1.87 -4.34
CA THR A 138 -5.86 2.62 -5.55
C THR A 138 -4.77 2.43 -6.59
N LEU A 139 -5.11 2.48 -7.87
CA LEU A 139 -4.10 2.34 -8.93
C LEU A 139 -2.99 3.39 -8.78
N LEU A 140 -3.34 4.64 -8.46
CA LEU A 140 -2.36 5.70 -8.21
C LEU A 140 -1.40 5.34 -7.07
N SER A 141 -1.90 4.81 -5.94
CA SER A 141 -1.02 4.40 -4.85
C SER A 141 -0.16 3.19 -5.20
N MET A 142 -0.63 2.29 -6.06
CA MET A 142 0.13 1.11 -6.51
C MET A 142 1.33 1.48 -7.39
N VAL A 143 1.19 2.53 -8.23
CA VAL A 143 2.22 2.90 -9.21
C VAL A 143 3.08 4.08 -8.80
N ASP A 144 2.69 4.84 -7.77
CA ASP A 144 3.39 6.06 -7.34
C ASP A 144 3.61 6.09 -5.82
N SER A 145 2.59 6.39 -5.01
CA SER A 145 2.79 6.81 -3.61
C SER A 145 3.29 5.70 -2.67
N SER A 146 3.13 4.41 -2.99
CA SER A 146 3.69 3.32 -2.19
C SER A 146 5.16 3.03 -2.49
N VAL A 147 5.75 3.70 -3.49
CA VAL A 147 7.13 3.49 -3.93
C VAL A 147 7.97 4.71 -3.60
N GLY A 148 9.22 4.49 -3.17
CA GLY A 148 10.18 5.57 -2.90
C GLY A 148 10.19 6.09 -1.46
N GLY A 149 9.28 5.61 -0.58
CA GLY A 149 9.31 5.90 0.85
C GLY A 149 9.00 7.36 1.23
N LYS A 150 8.38 8.13 0.35
CA LYS A 150 7.90 9.47 0.68
C LYS A 150 6.64 9.34 1.51
N VAL A 151 6.69 9.80 2.75
CA VAL A 151 5.53 9.77 3.66
C VAL A 151 5.35 11.15 4.28
N GLY A 152 4.11 11.56 4.54
CA GLY A 152 3.91 12.91 5.04
C GLY A 152 2.46 13.32 5.19
N ILE A 153 2.30 14.53 5.70
CA ILE A 153 1.01 15.16 5.95
C ILE A 153 0.96 16.56 5.37
N ASN A 154 -0.24 17.08 5.24
CA ASN A 154 -0.48 18.43 4.76
C ASN A 154 -0.39 19.44 5.91
N HIS A 155 0.05 20.64 5.57
CA HIS A 155 -0.06 21.83 6.39
C HIS A 155 -1.21 22.69 5.84
N PRO A 156 -1.91 23.51 6.66
CA PRO A 156 -2.96 24.42 6.15
C PRO A 156 -2.51 25.32 5.00
N MET A 157 -1.22 25.65 4.91
CA MET A 157 -0.63 26.50 3.88
C MET A 157 -0.10 25.74 2.66
N GLY A 158 -0.16 24.40 2.65
CA GLY A 158 0.33 23.64 1.49
C GLY A 158 0.34 22.12 1.70
N LYS A 159 0.23 21.41 0.59
CA LYS A 159 0.25 19.94 0.60
C LYS A 159 1.67 19.40 0.78
N ASN A 160 1.79 18.25 1.47
CA ASN A 160 3.02 17.47 1.60
C ASN A 160 4.24 18.21 2.18
N LEU A 161 4.02 19.26 2.98
CA LEU A 161 5.12 20.07 3.53
C LEU A 161 5.77 19.44 4.76
N ILE A 162 5.11 18.50 5.42
CA ILE A 162 5.59 17.85 6.64
C ILE A 162 5.73 16.37 6.37
N GLY A 163 6.93 15.82 6.45
CA GLY A 163 7.13 14.41 6.12
C GLY A 163 8.53 13.90 6.37
N ALA A 164 8.75 12.66 5.95
CA ALA A 164 10.02 11.97 6.05
C ALA A 164 10.23 11.05 4.84
N PHE A 165 11.48 10.61 4.65
CA PHE A 165 11.79 9.46 3.80
C PHE A 165 11.86 8.21 4.68
N HIS A 166 10.85 7.37 4.61
CA HIS A 166 10.72 6.15 5.42
C HIS A 166 10.34 4.97 4.53
N GLN A 167 11.35 4.15 4.20
CA GLN A 167 11.14 3.01 3.31
C GLN A 167 10.31 1.92 3.99
N PRO A 168 9.32 1.34 3.30
CA PRO A 168 8.60 0.20 3.83
C PRO A 168 9.50 -1.05 3.86
N VAL A 169 9.16 -2.00 4.72
CA VAL A 169 9.81 -3.32 4.74
C VAL A 169 9.25 -4.28 3.69
N GLY A 170 8.16 -3.91 3.04
CA GLY A 170 7.52 -4.64 1.95
C GLY A 170 6.28 -3.93 1.45
N VAL A 171 5.88 -4.23 0.22
CA VAL A 171 4.66 -3.73 -0.43
C VAL A 171 3.91 -4.91 -1.04
N ALA A 172 2.64 -5.10 -0.67
CA ALA A 172 1.77 -6.10 -1.26
C ALA A 172 0.68 -5.42 -2.09
N ILE A 173 0.73 -5.60 -3.39
CA ILE A 173 -0.22 -5.05 -4.37
C ILE A 173 -1.17 -6.15 -4.81
N ASP A 174 -2.33 -6.23 -4.17
CA ASP A 174 -3.41 -7.14 -4.56
C ASP A 174 -4.33 -6.44 -5.54
N ILE A 175 -4.26 -6.82 -6.81
CA ILE A 175 -5.06 -6.17 -7.87
C ILE A 175 -6.57 -6.42 -7.72
N ASN A 176 -6.99 -7.41 -6.95
CA ASN A 176 -8.41 -7.68 -6.72
C ASN A 176 -9.12 -6.52 -6.00
N VAL A 177 -8.40 -5.72 -5.22
CA VAL A 177 -8.98 -4.55 -4.54
C VAL A 177 -9.42 -3.46 -5.55
N LEU A 178 -8.84 -3.44 -6.74
CA LEU A 178 -9.22 -2.51 -7.79
C LEU A 178 -10.63 -2.76 -8.35
N ASN A 179 -11.20 -3.95 -8.15
CA ASN A 179 -12.55 -4.27 -8.63
C ASN A 179 -13.63 -3.39 -7.96
N SER A 180 -13.40 -2.95 -6.72
CA SER A 180 -14.30 -2.06 -5.98
C SER A 180 -13.94 -0.57 -6.11
N LEU A 181 -12.81 -0.24 -6.75
CA LEU A 181 -12.36 1.13 -6.90
C LEU A 181 -13.27 1.87 -7.92
N PRO A 182 -13.82 3.05 -7.58
CA PRO A 182 -14.60 3.85 -8.52
C PRO A 182 -13.83 4.16 -9.81
N ASP A 183 -14.52 4.16 -10.96
CA ASP A 183 -13.90 4.39 -12.26
C ASP A 183 -13.12 5.71 -12.34
N ARG A 184 -13.61 6.74 -11.69
CA ARG A 184 -12.92 8.04 -11.61
C ARG A 184 -11.54 7.91 -10.99
N GLU A 185 -11.44 7.20 -9.87
CA GLU A 185 -10.18 6.98 -9.15
C GLU A 185 -9.25 6.04 -9.93
N PHE A 186 -9.80 5.02 -10.58
CA PHE A 186 -9.05 4.14 -11.46
C PHE A 186 -8.42 4.91 -12.62
N ARG A 187 -9.21 5.76 -13.30
CA ARG A 187 -8.73 6.61 -14.40
C ARG A 187 -7.70 7.64 -13.94
N SER A 188 -7.84 8.17 -12.73
CA SER A 188 -6.84 9.07 -12.12
C SER A 188 -5.48 8.36 -11.99
N GLY A 189 -5.47 7.10 -11.53
CA GLY A 189 -4.24 6.29 -11.48
C GLY A 189 -3.68 5.96 -12.87
N LEU A 190 -4.55 5.71 -13.87
CA LEU A 190 -4.11 5.48 -15.25
C LEU A 190 -3.40 6.71 -15.84
N ALA A 191 -3.80 7.93 -15.47
CA ALA A 191 -3.12 9.13 -15.94
C ALA A 191 -1.63 9.15 -15.51
N GLU A 192 -1.31 8.64 -14.32
CA GLU A 192 0.08 8.50 -13.86
C GLU A 192 0.84 7.44 -14.68
N VAL A 193 0.22 6.30 -14.97
CA VAL A 193 0.83 5.26 -15.83
C VAL A 193 1.09 5.80 -17.25
N VAL A 194 0.15 6.56 -17.80
CA VAL A 194 0.32 7.25 -19.09
C VAL A 194 1.48 8.24 -19.03
N LYS A 195 1.58 9.01 -17.95
CA LYS A 195 2.70 9.96 -17.72
C LYS A 195 4.05 9.23 -17.80
N TYR A 196 4.20 8.07 -17.15
CA TYR A 196 5.43 7.28 -17.24
C TYR A 196 5.72 6.82 -18.67
N GLY A 197 4.68 6.34 -19.37
CA GLY A 197 4.81 5.96 -20.79
C GLY A 197 5.28 7.11 -21.68
N MET A 198 4.75 8.30 -21.47
CA MET A 198 5.09 9.49 -22.28
C MET A 198 6.49 10.04 -21.98
N ILE A 199 6.94 9.97 -20.74
CA ILE A 199 8.18 10.65 -20.30
C ILE A 199 9.37 9.68 -20.30
N LEU A 200 9.17 8.43 -19.87
CA LEU A 200 10.26 7.52 -19.56
C LEU A 200 10.27 6.26 -20.44
N ASP A 201 9.10 5.79 -20.93
CA ASP A 201 8.97 4.47 -21.52
C ASP A 201 7.99 4.42 -22.70
N ALA A 202 8.48 4.75 -23.89
CA ALA A 202 7.68 4.69 -25.13
C ALA A 202 7.08 3.30 -25.41
N GLY A 203 7.73 2.22 -24.95
CA GLY A 203 7.19 0.86 -25.09
C GLY A 203 6.01 0.61 -24.15
N LEU A 204 6.00 1.19 -22.94
CA LEU A 204 4.83 1.20 -22.07
C LEU A 204 3.70 1.99 -22.74
N PHE A 205 3.98 3.16 -23.33
CA PHE A 205 2.96 3.95 -24.01
C PHE A 205 2.28 3.17 -25.15
N GLY A 206 3.06 2.56 -26.05
CA GLY A 206 2.51 1.72 -27.12
C GLY A 206 1.73 0.50 -26.59
N PHE A 207 2.17 -0.07 -25.47
CA PHE A 207 1.42 -1.16 -24.81
C PHE A 207 0.06 -0.68 -24.27
N LEU A 208 0.00 0.52 -23.68
CA LEU A 208 -1.26 1.12 -23.19
C LEU A 208 -2.25 1.36 -24.34
N GLU A 209 -1.78 1.92 -25.47
CA GLU A 209 -2.62 2.14 -26.65
C GLU A 209 -3.18 0.82 -27.19
N ALA A 210 -2.34 -0.20 -27.37
CA ALA A 210 -2.74 -1.49 -27.93
C ALA A 210 -3.70 -2.28 -27.04
N ASN A 211 -3.73 -2.03 -25.73
CA ASN A 211 -4.50 -2.80 -24.75
C ASN A 211 -5.51 -1.95 -23.95
N ALA A 212 -5.84 -0.75 -24.44
CA ALA A 212 -6.64 0.21 -23.68
C ALA A 212 -8.00 -0.37 -23.22
N ALA A 213 -8.69 -1.13 -24.07
CA ALA A 213 -9.98 -1.73 -23.73
C ALA A 213 -9.87 -2.73 -22.59
N GLY A 214 -8.89 -3.64 -22.62
CA GLY A 214 -8.67 -4.65 -21.57
C GLY A 214 -8.20 -4.02 -20.26
N ILE A 215 -7.37 -2.96 -20.32
CA ILE A 215 -6.94 -2.21 -19.13
C ILE A 215 -8.14 -1.52 -18.47
N LEU A 216 -9.01 -0.87 -19.25
CA LEU A 216 -10.23 -0.26 -18.74
C LEU A 216 -11.23 -1.29 -18.21
N ALA A 217 -11.25 -2.50 -18.79
CA ALA A 217 -12.00 -3.64 -18.28
C ALA A 217 -11.35 -4.30 -17.04
N ARG A 218 -10.20 -3.80 -16.60
CA ARG A 218 -9.43 -4.29 -15.44
C ARG A 218 -8.97 -5.74 -15.59
N GLU A 219 -8.59 -6.15 -16.80
CA GLU A 219 -8.06 -7.50 -17.04
C GLU A 219 -6.82 -7.75 -16.18
N PRO A 220 -6.81 -8.82 -15.35
CA PRO A 220 -5.78 -9.01 -14.32
C PRO A 220 -4.35 -9.04 -14.87
N GLY A 221 -4.12 -9.76 -15.98
CA GLY A 221 -2.79 -9.85 -16.57
C GLY A 221 -2.25 -8.52 -17.08
N LEU A 222 -3.13 -7.67 -17.61
CA LEU A 222 -2.77 -6.33 -18.09
C LEU A 222 -2.48 -5.40 -16.91
N LEU A 223 -3.29 -5.47 -15.84
CA LEU A 223 -3.05 -4.67 -14.63
C LEU A 223 -1.73 -5.00 -13.97
N VAL A 224 -1.44 -6.28 -13.74
CA VAL A 224 -0.16 -6.73 -13.18
C VAL A 224 1.01 -6.18 -14.00
N LYS A 225 0.92 -6.26 -15.34
CA LYS A 225 1.98 -5.81 -16.23
C LYS A 225 2.22 -4.29 -16.18
N ILE A 226 1.17 -3.47 -16.22
CA ILE A 226 1.32 -2.02 -16.15
C ILE A 226 1.81 -1.56 -14.78
N ILE A 227 1.31 -2.16 -13.69
CA ILE A 227 1.73 -1.83 -12.33
C ILE A 227 3.22 -2.20 -12.15
N LYS A 228 3.60 -3.43 -12.52
CA LYS A 228 5.00 -3.88 -12.44
C LYS A 228 5.93 -2.90 -13.16
N ARG A 229 5.62 -2.58 -14.41
CA ARG A 229 6.45 -1.72 -15.24
C ARG A 229 6.51 -0.27 -14.74
N SER A 230 5.49 0.19 -14.03
CA SER A 230 5.50 1.49 -13.37
C SER A 230 6.36 1.52 -12.10
N CYS A 231 6.56 0.34 -11.45
CA CYS A 231 7.41 0.20 -10.26
C CYS A 231 8.90 -0.03 -10.60
N GLU A 232 9.23 -0.49 -11.82
CA GLU A 232 10.59 -0.68 -12.34
C GLU A 232 11.22 0.65 -12.77
#